data_1974f8caad062f49922c0fce6c895b62
#
_entry.id   1974f8caad062f49922c0fce6c895b62
#
_cell.length_a   1.000
_cell.length_b   1.000
_cell.length_c   1.000
_cell.angle_alpha   90.00
_cell.angle_beta   90.00
_cell.angle_gamma   90.00
#
_symmetry.space_group_name_H-M   'P 1'
#
loop_
_entity.id
_entity.type
_entity.pdbx_description
1 polymer ?
#
loop_
_entity_poly.entity_id
_entity_poly.type
_entity_poly.pdbx_seq_one_letter_code
_entity_poly.pdbx_strand_id
1 'polypeptide(L)'
;MRLADERGGAVAKLLGILLVLAVCASAAVYVYGKNQHPLAVDEVHVATSDGEREPETVGVAPGRAVYVATIVRNDGRLPVTLEGLAPAATSPTDAYVPVSIELGDGKTPKPANGAFDPPSLDPGTGIGVVVTYAINPNLECGHFGDAPSDPTPFPSLPVRLSSYGVDTTQTIALDQGAPTVSGITKNTCERATP
;
A
#
# COMPACT_ATOMS: atom_id res chain seq x y z
N MET A 1 41.95 -49.20 16.46
CA MET A 1 41.90 -47.93 15.71
C MET A 1 40.65 -47.82 14.84
N ARG A 2 39.42 -48.16 15.35
CA ARG A 2 38.15 -48.13 14.59
C ARG A 2 37.09 -47.20 15.19
N LEU A 3 37.30 -46.62 16.35
CA LEU A 3 36.30 -45.76 17.04
C LEU A 3 36.30 -44.26 16.60
N ALA A 4 37.29 -43.83 15.82
CA ALA A 4 37.35 -42.46 15.35
C ALA A 4 36.51 -42.19 14.09
N ASP A 5 36.26 -43.22 13.29
CA ASP A 5 35.55 -43.12 12.00
C ASP A 5 34.02 -43.04 12.15
N GLU A 6 33.47 -43.72 13.19
CA GLU A 6 32.01 -43.66 13.44
C GLU A 6 31.51 -42.32 13.97
N ARG A 7 32.35 -41.57 14.71
CA ARG A 7 32.00 -40.25 15.22
C ARG A 7 31.96 -39.17 14.11
N GLY A 8 32.87 -39.29 13.13
CA GLY A 8 32.89 -38.40 11.97
C GLY A 8 31.64 -38.51 11.10
N GLY A 9 31.18 -39.76 10.90
CA GLY A 9 29.97 -40.04 10.13
C GLY A 9 28.67 -39.55 10.79
N ALA A 10 28.58 -39.63 12.12
CA ALA A 10 27.41 -39.13 12.85
C ALA A 10 27.33 -37.59 12.82
N VAL A 11 28.43 -36.89 13.00
CA VAL A 11 28.49 -35.43 12.94
C VAL A 11 28.14 -34.92 11.53
N ALA A 12 28.68 -35.56 10.48
CA ALA A 12 28.36 -35.22 9.10
C ALA A 12 26.86 -35.40 8.77
N LYS A 13 26.23 -36.46 9.26
CA LYS A 13 24.78 -36.69 9.10
C LYS A 13 23.96 -35.62 9.84
N LEU A 14 24.34 -35.25 11.05
CA LEU A 14 23.66 -34.27 11.86
C LEU A 14 23.73 -32.87 11.21
N LEU A 15 24.92 -32.51 10.70
CA LEU A 15 25.10 -31.26 9.93
C LEU A 15 24.27 -31.26 8.65
N GLY A 16 24.19 -32.37 7.93
CA GLY A 16 23.35 -32.51 6.74
C GLY A 16 21.86 -32.33 7.06
N ILE A 17 21.36 -32.90 8.15
CA ILE A 17 19.96 -32.74 8.59
C ILE A 17 19.70 -31.28 8.98
N LEU A 18 20.58 -30.63 9.73
CA LEU A 18 20.43 -29.24 10.12
C LEU A 18 20.41 -28.31 8.90
N LEU A 19 21.26 -28.58 7.90
CA LEU A 19 21.26 -27.81 6.67
C LEU A 19 19.96 -27.93 5.89
N VAL A 20 19.43 -29.15 5.76
CA VAL A 20 18.13 -29.38 5.10
C VAL A 20 17.00 -28.69 5.85
N LEU A 21 16.97 -28.78 7.18
CA LEU A 21 15.97 -28.09 8.01
C LEU A 21 16.06 -26.56 7.85
N ALA A 22 17.27 -26.00 7.81
CA ALA A 22 17.46 -24.56 7.59
C ALA A 22 16.95 -24.12 6.21
N VAL A 23 17.24 -24.89 5.15
CA VAL A 23 16.75 -24.61 3.79
C VAL A 23 15.21 -24.71 3.74
N CYS A 24 14.63 -25.74 4.33
CA CYS A 24 13.17 -25.91 4.38
C CYS A 24 12.50 -24.78 5.16
N ALA A 25 13.07 -24.38 6.29
CA ALA A 25 12.55 -23.25 7.09
C ALA A 25 12.63 -21.93 6.30
N SER A 26 13.75 -21.67 5.62
CA SER A 26 13.92 -20.47 4.78
C SER A 26 12.93 -20.45 3.61
N ALA A 27 12.74 -21.59 2.94
CA ALA A 27 11.75 -21.72 1.88
C ALA A 27 10.32 -21.50 2.39
N ALA A 28 9.97 -22.02 3.56
CA ALA A 28 8.66 -21.83 4.18
C ALA A 28 8.42 -20.36 4.52
N VAL A 29 9.40 -19.68 5.11
CA VAL A 29 9.32 -18.24 5.41
C VAL A 29 9.15 -17.42 4.13
N TYR A 30 9.91 -17.76 3.08
CA TYR A 30 9.81 -17.08 1.78
C TYR A 30 8.42 -17.24 1.15
N VAL A 31 7.91 -18.48 1.06
CA VAL A 31 6.58 -18.74 0.47
C VAL A 31 5.48 -18.11 1.32
N TYR A 32 5.60 -18.20 2.64
CA TYR A 32 4.64 -17.59 3.56
C TYR A 32 4.65 -16.06 3.40
N GLY A 33 5.83 -15.42 3.41
CA GLY A 33 5.96 -13.97 3.25
C GLY A 33 5.38 -13.44 1.94
N LYS A 34 5.61 -14.16 0.83
CA LYS A 34 5.08 -13.76 -0.49
C LYS A 34 3.55 -13.83 -0.62
N ASN A 35 2.91 -14.71 0.15
CA ASN A 35 1.46 -14.92 0.06
C ASN A 35 0.68 -14.18 1.16
N GLN A 36 1.36 -13.40 2.00
CA GLN A 36 0.70 -12.62 3.05
C GLN A 36 0.22 -11.28 2.51
N HIS A 37 -1.01 -10.93 2.87
CA HIS A 37 -1.57 -9.59 2.73
C HIS A 37 -1.95 -9.09 4.13
N PRO A 38 -0.93 -8.81 4.98
CA PRO A 38 -1.16 -8.61 6.40
C PRO A 38 -1.71 -7.24 6.74
N LEU A 39 -1.65 -6.27 5.83
CA LEU A 39 -2.07 -4.91 6.14
C LEU A 39 -3.56 -4.72 5.91
N ALA A 40 -4.19 -4.08 6.87
CA ALA A 40 -5.53 -3.55 6.81
C ALA A 40 -5.49 -2.04 7.10
N VAL A 41 -6.53 -1.31 6.68
CA VAL A 41 -6.74 0.07 7.07
C VAL A 41 -7.97 0.16 7.96
N ASP A 42 -7.91 1.07 8.92
CA ASP A 42 -9.04 1.44 9.74
C ASP A 42 -9.88 2.53 9.02
N GLU A 43 -10.61 3.33 9.78
CA GLU A 43 -11.40 4.45 9.27
C GLU A 43 -10.54 5.41 8.43
N VAL A 44 -11.08 5.86 7.31
CA VAL A 44 -10.42 6.73 6.35
C VAL A 44 -10.97 8.14 6.51
N HIS A 45 -10.07 9.10 6.72
CA HIS A 45 -10.39 10.53 6.78
C HIS A 45 -9.86 11.23 5.53
N VAL A 46 -10.68 12.04 4.88
CA VAL A 46 -10.34 12.64 3.61
C VAL A 46 -10.47 14.17 3.64
N ALA A 47 -9.55 14.84 2.97
CA ALA A 47 -9.69 16.25 2.63
C ALA A 47 -9.12 16.53 1.23
N THR A 48 -9.59 17.58 0.61
CA THR A 48 -9.07 18.07 -0.67
C THR A 48 -8.16 19.27 -0.47
N SER A 49 -7.29 19.55 -1.44
CA SER A 49 -6.36 20.70 -1.39
C SER A 49 -7.06 22.06 -1.40
N ASP A 50 -8.31 22.12 -1.84
CA ASP A 50 -9.17 23.32 -1.80
C ASP A 50 -9.96 23.48 -0.50
N GLY A 51 -9.72 22.60 0.49
CA GLY A 51 -10.19 22.74 1.86
C GLY A 51 -11.50 22.02 2.18
N GLU A 52 -12.08 21.27 1.26
CA GLU A 52 -13.23 20.41 1.52
C GLU A 52 -12.80 19.25 2.42
N ARG A 53 -13.58 18.95 3.46
CA ARG A 53 -13.33 17.87 4.41
C ARG A 53 -14.43 16.84 4.32
N GLU A 54 -14.03 15.56 4.45
CA GLU A 54 -14.93 14.39 4.39
C GLU A 54 -15.91 14.47 3.20
N PRO A 55 -15.42 14.73 1.95
CA PRO A 55 -16.30 14.79 0.80
C PRO A 55 -16.90 13.40 0.52
N GLU A 56 -18.20 13.33 0.25
CA GLU A 56 -18.85 12.11 -0.22
C GLU A 56 -18.38 11.76 -1.65
N THR A 57 -18.12 12.80 -2.44
CA THR A 57 -17.68 12.65 -3.83
C THR A 57 -16.55 13.62 -4.14
N VAL A 58 -15.61 13.20 -4.94
CA VAL A 58 -14.50 14.03 -5.43
C VAL A 58 -14.55 14.11 -6.95
N GLY A 59 -14.67 15.31 -7.47
CA GLY A 59 -14.54 15.58 -8.90
C GLY A 59 -13.11 15.96 -9.28
N VAL A 60 -12.78 15.90 -10.56
CA VAL A 60 -11.49 16.30 -11.12
C VAL A 60 -11.45 17.80 -11.35
N ALA A 61 -10.40 18.47 -10.84
CA ALA A 61 -10.17 19.91 -11.06
C ALA A 61 -8.65 20.18 -11.17
N PRO A 62 -8.24 21.22 -11.93
CA PRO A 62 -6.82 21.54 -12.11
C PRO A 62 -6.10 21.73 -10.77
N GLY A 63 -4.98 20.99 -10.59
CA GLY A 63 -4.16 21.08 -9.38
C GLY A 63 -4.79 20.53 -8.10
N ARG A 64 -5.98 19.91 -8.18
CA ARG A 64 -6.62 19.31 -7.01
C ARG A 64 -5.82 18.07 -6.56
N ALA A 65 -5.46 18.04 -5.29
CA ALA A 65 -4.96 16.87 -4.60
C ALA A 65 -5.97 16.41 -3.55
N VAL A 66 -5.97 15.10 -3.27
CA VAL A 66 -6.79 14.49 -2.23
C VAL A 66 -5.86 13.90 -1.19
N TYR A 67 -6.07 14.24 0.08
CA TYR A 67 -5.32 13.73 1.21
C TYR A 67 -6.16 12.71 1.95
N VAL A 68 -5.60 11.52 2.12
CA VAL A 68 -6.24 10.42 2.82
C VAL A 68 -5.42 10.09 4.06
N ALA A 69 -5.99 10.31 5.24
CA ALA A 69 -5.40 9.91 6.50
C ALA A 69 -6.07 8.62 6.99
N THR A 70 -5.27 7.64 7.41
CA THR A 70 -5.77 6.38 7.96
C THR A 70 -4.73 5.73 8.85
N ILE A 71 -5.13 4.73 9.61
CA ILE A 71 -4.21 3.86 10.35
C ILE A 71 -4.02 2.58 9.54
N VAL A 72 -2.79 2.32 9.14
CA VAL A 72 -2.39 1.05 8.53
C VAL A 72 -1.98 0.10 9.65
N ARG A 73 -2.66 -1.04 9.76
CA ARG A 73 -2.47 -2.04 10.82
C ARG A 73 -1.95 -3.36 10.24
N ASN A 74 -1.04 -3.98 10.96
CA ASN A 74 -0.57 -5.33 10.64
C ASN A 74 -1.47 -6.38 11.31
N ASP A 75 -2.42 -6.93 10.58
CA ASP A 75 -3.28 -8.04 11.02
C ASP A 75 -2.64 -9.42 10.77
N GLY A 76 -1.42 -9.43 10.23
CA GLY A 76 -0.64 -10.65 10.01
C GLY A 76 -0.05 -11.24 11.29
N ARG A 77 0.70 -12.34 11.12
CA ARG A 77 1.38 -13.05 12.21
C ARG A 77 2.87 -12.74 12.32
N LEU A 78 3.43 -12.07 11.32
CA LEU A 78 4.84 -11.70 11.26
C LEU A 78 4.99 -10.19 11.27
N PRO A 79 6.07 -9.65 11.84
CA PRO A 79 6.39 -8.24 11.71
C PRO A 79 6.64 -7.89 10.24
N VAL A 80 6.19 -6.71 9.84
CA VAL A 80 6.39 -6.17 8.49
C VAL A 80 6.93 -4.76 8.57
N THR A 81 7.76 -4.39 7.61
CA THR A 81 8.20 -3.01 7.41
C THR A 81 7.42 -2.43 6.25
N LEU A 82 6.80 -1.28 6.46
CA LEU A 82 6.12 -0.52 5.42
C LEU A 82 7.16 0.31 4.66
N GLU A 83 7.54 -0.12 3.46
CA GLU A 83 8.60 0.51 2.66
C GLU A 83 8.13 1.75 1.88
N GLY A 84 6.82 1.97 1.78
CA GLY A 84 6.22 3.09 1.07
C GLY A 84 5.24 2.66 -0.01
N LEU A 85 4.99 3.55 -0.97
CA LEU A 85 4.12 3.24 -2.10
C LEU A 85 4.77 2.23 -3.06
N ALA A 86 3.97 1.30 -3.53
CA ALA A 86 4.32 0.49 -4.69
C ALA A 86 3.95 1.24 -5.98
N PRO A 87 4.60 0.92 -7.12
CA PRO A 87 4.11 1.39 -8.41
C PRO A 87 2.65 0.98 -8.59
N ALA A 88 1.78 1.96 -8.73
CA ALA A 88 0.37 1.69 -8.98
C ALA A 88 0.21 1.11 -10.39
N ALA A 89 -0.55 0.02 -10.51
CA ALA A 89 -1.11 -0.36 -11.80
C ALA A 89 -2.24 0.65 -12.09
N THR A 90 -1.89 1.76 -12.71
CA THR A 90 -2.85 2.82 -13.04
C THR A 90 -3.64 2.45 -14.27
N SER A 91 -4.96 2.41 -14.17
CA SER A 91 -5.82 2.38 -15.34
C SER A 91 -5.85 3.78 -15.97
N PRO A 92 -5.93 3.90 -17.31
CA PRO A 92 -6.12 5.20 -17.96
C PRO A 92 -7.48 5.84 -17.61
N THR A 93 -8.36 5.13 -16.93
CA THR A 93 -9.65 5.63 -16.43
C THR A 93 -9.60 6.03 -14.95
N ASP A 94 -8.52 5.71 -14.22
CA ASP A 94 -8.36 6.11 -12.83
C ASP A 94 -8.06 7.61 -12.73
N ALA A 95 -8.99 8.39 -12.23
CA ALA A 95 -8.85 9.84 -12.15
C ALA A 95 -7.75 10.29 -11.18
N TYR A 96 -7.53 9.54 -10.11
CA TYR A 96 -6.54 9.82 -9.08
C TYR A 96 -5.57 8.66 -8.90
N VAL A 97 -4.31 8.99 -8.60
CA VAL A 97 -3.26 8.03 -8.31
C VAL A 97 -2.50 8.45 -7.05
N PRO A 98 -2.08 7.52 -6.19
CA PRO A 98 -1.28 7.84 -5.03
C PRO A 98 0.12 8.30 -5.47
N VAL A 99 0.58 9.43 -4.95
CA VAL A 99 1.89 10.02 -5.32
C VAL A 99 2.87 10.10 -4.15
N SER A 100 2.37 10.21 -2.92
CA SER A 100 3.22 10.16 -1.72
C SER A 100 2.50 9.50 -0.55
N ILE A 101 3.29 8.93 0.37
CA ILE A 101 2.84 8.46 1.67
C ILE A 101 3.76 9.06 2.73
N GLU A 102 3.20 9.54 3.82
CA GLU A 102 3.88 10.17 4.92
C GLU A 102 3.35 9.63 6.24
N LEU A 103 4.16 9.68 7.29
CA LEU A 103 3.70 9.32 8.63
C LEU A 103 2.86 10.45 9.21
N GLY A 104 1.77 10.09 9.89
CA GLY A 104 0.83 11.03 10.49
C GLY A 104 0.10 10.44 11.69
N ASP A 105 -0.94 11.10 12.14
CA ASP A 105 -1.78 10.63 13.25
C ASP A 105 -2.90 9.65 12.79
N GLY A 106 -3.03 9.46 11.48
CA GLY A 106 -4.07 8.62 10.87
C GLY A 106 -5.47 9.24 10.90
N LYS A 107 -5.62 10.47 11.38
CA LYS A 107 -6.92 11.16 11.53
C LYS A 107 -6.98 12.52 10.85
N THR A 108 -5.84 13.16 10.71
CA THR A 108 -5.75 14.50 10.11
C THR A 108 -5.28 14.39 8.67
N PRO A 109 -6.17 14.55 7.67
CA PRO A 109 -5.81 14.45 6.26
C PRO A 109 -5.08 15.72 5.80
N LYS A 110 -3.83 15.86 6.25
CA LYS A 110 -2.95 16.98 5.92
C LYS A 110 -1.53 16.44 5.72
N PRO A 111 -0.83 16.85 4.64
CA PRO A 111 0.55 16.42 4.42
C PRO A 111 1.41 16.77 5.63
N ALA A 112 2.17 15.81 6.11
CA ALA A 112 3.25 16.05 7.04
C ALA A 112 4.49 16.42 6.22
N ASN A 113 5.21 17.49 6.59
CA ASN A 113 6.41 17.92 5.87
C ASN A 113 7.65 17.09 6.30
N GLY A 114 7.51 15.79 6.41
CA GLY A 114 8.54 14.86 6.88
C GLY A 114 8.99 13.87 5.83
N ALA A 115 10.26 13.44 5.90
CA ALA A 115 10.70 12.27 5.14
C ALA A 115 9.96 11.03 5.66
N PHE A 116 9.54 10.15 4.77
CA PHE A 116 8.99 8.86 5.13
C PHE A 116 10.13 7.95 5.60
N ASP A 117 10.13 7.65 6.92
CA ASP A 117 11.06 6.67 7.51
C ASP A 117 10.30 5.34 7.67
N PRO A 118 10.69 4.27 6.93
CA PRO A 118 9.94 3.03 6.89
C PRO A 118 9.70 2.42 8.29
N PRO A 119 8.47 2.43 8.80
CA PRO A 119 8.17 1.88 10.11
C PRO A 119 8.06 0.36 10.08
N SER A 120 8.55 -0.28 11.15
CA SER A 120 8.29 -1.69 11.43
C SER A 120 7.00 -1.84 12.23
N LEU A 121 6.10 -2.70 11.78
CA LEU A 121 4.81 -2.97 12.40
C LEU A 121 4.81 -4.41 12.93
N ASP A 122 4.78 -4.56 14.23
CA ASP A 122 4.55 -5.85 14.87
C ASP A 122 3.11 -6.33 14.65
N PRO A 123 2.84 -7.64 14.74
CA PRO A 123 1.49 -8.17 14.66
C PRO A 123 0.52 -7.47 15.61
N GLY A 124 -0.62 -7.02 15.09
CA GLY A 124 -1.65 -6.30 15.83
C GLY A 124 -1.35 -4.82 16.10
N THR A 125 -0.21 -4.29 15.65
CA THR A 125 0.10 -2.85 15.76
C THR A 125 -0.27 -2.10 14.49
N GLY A 126 -0.49 -0.78 14.63
CA GLY A 126 -0.79 0.11 13.52
C GLY A 126 -0.05 1.43 13.61
N ILE A 127 0.06 2.10 12.48
CA ILE A 127 0.65 3.43 12.37
C ILE A 127 -0.22 4.33 11.52
N GLY A 128 -0.35 5.59 11.92
CA GLY A 128 -1.04 6.61 11.15
C GLY A 128 -0.23 7.02 9.92
N VAL A 129 -0.88 7.08 8.78
CA VAL A 129 -0.30 7.55 7.53
C VAL A 129 -1.20 8.58 6.86
N VAL A 130 -0.59 9.45 6.08
CA VAL A 130 -1.28 10.34 5.16
C VAL A 130 -0.80 10.04 3.76
N VAL A 131 -1.73 9.73 2.86
CA VAL A 131 -1.46 9.47 1.45
C VAL A 131 -1.96 10.64 0.63
N THR A 132 -1.11 11.18 -0.22
CA THR A 132 -1.51 12.20 -1.19
C THR A 132 -1.84 11.53 -2.51
N TYR A 133 -3.02 11.82 -3.01
CA TYR A 133 -3.45 11.44 -4.35
C TYR A 133 -3.46 12.67 -5.25
N ALA A 134 -2.89 12.53 -6.42
CA ALA A 134 -2.94 13.56 -7.48
C ALA A 134 -3.73 13.05 -8.69
N ILE A 135 -4.10 13.96 -9.55
CA ILE A 135 -4.73 13.60 -10.83
C ILE A 135 -3.76 12.75 -11.63
N ASN A 136 -4.28 11.66 -12.17
CA ASN A 136 -3.51 10.74 -13.01
C ASN A 136 -3.00 11.47 -14.27
N PRO A 137 -1.70 11.61 -14.47
CA PRO A 137 -1.14 12.27 -15.64
C PRO A 137 -1.41 11.52 -16.95
N ASN A 138 -1.79 10.24 -16.86
CA ASN A 138 -2.12 9.39 -18.00
C ASN A 138 -3.64 9.20 -18.14
N LEU A 139 -4.46 10.06 -17.53
CA LEU A 139 -5.92 10.00 -17.63
C LEU A 139 -6.38 10.23 -19.07
N GLU A 140 -7.05 9.25 -19.64
CA GLU A 140 -7.56 9.34 -21.01
C GLU A 140 -8.96 9.95 -21.05
N CYS A 141 -9.03 11.24 -21.31
CA CYS A 141 -10.27 12.01 -21.34
C CYS A 141 -11.27 11.55 -22.41
N GLY A 142 -10.81 10.82 -23.43
CA GLY A 142 -11.67 10.24 -24.46
C GLY A 142 -12.67 9.19 -23.94
N HIS A 143 -12.45 8.62 -22.77
CA HIS A 143 -13.39 7.69 -22.14
C HIS A 143 -14.58 8.38 -21.47
N PHE A 144 -14.50 9.70 -21.21
CA PHE A 144 -15.58 10.48 -20.60
C PHE A 144 -16.43 11.15 -21.67
N GLY A 145 -17.74 11.16 -21.45
CA GLY A 145 -18.69 11.88 -22.30
C GLY A 145 -18.89 13.33 -21.88
N ASP A 146 -19.86 14.00 -22.49
CA ASP A 146 -20.30 15.34 -22.09
C ASP A 146 -21.15 15.32 -20.81
N ALA A 147 -21.80 14.19 -20.53
CA ALA A 147 -22.52 13.97 -19.27
C ALA A 147 -21.54 13.62 -18.14
N PRO A 148 -21.84 14.04 -16.89
CA PRO A 148 -21.05 13.64 -15.72
C PRO A 148 -20.95 12.12 -15.59
N SER A 149 -19.74 11.61 -15.25
CA SER A 149 -19.53 10.19 -15.00
C SER A 149 -20.30 9.72 -13.78
N ASP A 150 -20.68 8.44 -13.79
CA ASP A 150 -21.20 7.76 -12.61
C ASP A 150 -20.14 7.69 -11.49
N PRO A 151 -20.55 7.59 -10.22
CA PRO A 151 -19.65 7.40 -9.11
C PRO A 151 -18.84 6.09 -9.25
N THR A 152 -17.55 6.20 -9.12
CA THR A 152 -16.63 5.05 -9.06
C THR A 152 -15.93 5.01 -7.71
N PRO A 153 -15.52 3.84 -7.19
CA PRO A 153 -14.75 3.76 -5.96
C PRO A 153 -13.48 4.59 -6.04
N PHE A 154 -13.07 5.16 -4.89
CA PHE A 154 -11.77 5.83 -4.79
C PHE A 154 -10.63 4.81 -4.98
N PRO A 155 -9.52 5.20 -5.60
CA PRO A 155 -8.43 4.26 -5.88
C PRO A 155 -7.87 3.62 -4.61
N SER A 156 -7.56 2.34 -4.70
CA SER A 156 -6.90 1.59 -3.63
C SER A 156 -5.46 2.07 -3.40
N LEU A 157 -4.90 1.72 -2.24
CA LEU A 157 -3.56 2.08 -1.81
C LEU A 157 -2.58 0.91 -2.07
N PRO A 158 -1.72 1.00 -3.10
CA PRO A 158 -0.67 0.03 -3.32
C PRO A 158 0.54 0.36 -2.44
N VAL A 159 0.99 -0.60 -1.62
CA VAL A 159 2.12 -0.45 -0.71
C VAL A 159 3.17 -1.54 -0.93
N ARG A 160 4.42 -1.18 -0.71
CA ARG A 160 5.54 -2.12 -0.63
C ARG A 160 5.78 -2.49 0.82
N LEU A 161 6.01 -3.76 1.05
CA LEU A 161 6.27 -4.34 2.35
C LEU A 161 7.53 -5.17 2.29
N SER A 162 8.22 -5.23 3.43
CA SER A 162 9.32 -6.17 3.65
C SER A 162 9.06 -6.95 4.93
N SER A 163 9.28 -8.26 4.91
CA SER A 163 9.23 -9.11 6.09
C SER A 163 10.35 -10.16 6.01
N TYR A 164 11.25 -10.17 6.99
CA TYR A 164 12.43 -11.05 6.99
C TYR A 164 13.23 -11.04 5.69
N GLY A 165 13.37 -9.86 5.06
CA GLY A 165 14.10 -9.69 3.80
C GLY A 165 13.34 -10.19 2.55
N VAL A 166 12.06 -10.48 2.67
CA VAL A 166 11.18 -10.81 1.54
C VAL A 166 10.31 -9.61 1.22
N ASP A 167 10.57 -9.00 0.07
CA ASP A 167 9.79 -7.87 -0.43
C ASP A 167 8.51 -8.35 -1.12
N THR A 168 7.42 -7.67 -0.86
CA THR A 168 6.12 -7.94 -1.48
C THR A 168 5.34 -6.65 -1.68
N THR A 169 4.30 -6.71 -2.49
CA THR A 169 3.37 -5.61 -2.71
C THR A 169 1.98 -6.04 -2.30
N GLN A 170 1.28 -5.18 -1.57
CA GLN A 170 -0.11 -5.36 -1.22
C GLN A 170 -0.92 -4.15 -1.72
N THR A 171 -2.07 -4.40 -2.31
CA THR A 171 -3.06 -3.36 -2.62
C THR A 171 -4.13 -3.39 -1.53
N ILE A 172 -4.31 -2.26 -0.85
CA ILE A 172 -5.26 -2.10 0.25
C ILE A 172 -6.46 -1.33 -0.28
N ALA A 173 -7.66 -1.90 -0.14
CA ALA A 173 -8.89 -1.20 -0.45
C ALA A 173 -9.18 -0.13 0.61
N LEU A 174 -9.69 1.02 0.18
CA LEU A 174 -10.10 2.13 1.05
C LEU A 174 -11.63 2.15 1.16
N ASP A 175 -12.20 1.04 1.66
CA ASP A 175 -13.66 0.82 1.58
C ASP A 175 -14.45 1.60 2.64
N GLN A 176 -13.82 2.01 3.74
CA GLN A 176 -14.49 2.69 4.85
C GLN A 176 -14.16 4.18 4.89
N GLY A 177 -15.13 5.02 4.57
CA GLY A 177 -14.98 6.48 4.63
C GLY A 177 -14.29 7.11 3.41
N ALA A 178 -13.84 6.33 2.43
CA ALA A 178 -13.31 6.89 1.20
C ALA A 178 -14.44 7.46 0.33
N PRO A 179 -14.22 8.64 -0.31
CA PRO A 179 -15.20 9.22 -1.21
C PRO A 179 -15.30 8.36 -2.49
N THR A 180 -16.34 8.62 -3.26
CA THR A 180 -16.39 8.17 -4.66
C THR A 180 -15.81 9.25 -5.57
N VAL A 181 -15.25 8.83 -6.70
CA VAL A 181 -14.88 9.76 -7.78
C VAL A 181 -16.05 9.85 -8.74
N SER A 182 -16.54 11.06 -9.01
CA SER A 182 -17.72 11.25 -9.86
C SER A 182 -17.73 12.60 -10.57
N GLY A 183 -18.72 12.79 -11.45
CA GLY A 183 -18.96 14.07 -12.10
C GLY A 183 -17.90 14.46 -13.14
N ILE A 184 -17.10 13.51 -13.61
CA ILE A 184 -16.07 13.74 -14.60
C ILE A 184 -16.74 13.82 -15.98
N THR A 185 -16.52 14.94 -16.66
CA THR A 185 -16.85 15.11 -18.08
C THR A 185 -15.56 15.17 -18.89
N LYS A 186 -15.65 14.97 -20.18
CA LYS A 186 -14.52 15.17 -21.08
C LYS A 186 -13.86 16.54 -20.88
N ASN A 187 -14.65 17.60 -20.81
CA ASN A 187 -14.16 18.97 -20.64
C ASN A 187 -13.49 19.20 -19.26
N THR A 188 -14.03 18.64 -18.16
CA THR A 188 -13.38 18.76 -16.83
C THR A 188 -12.08 17.97 -16.77
N CYS A 189 -12.04 16.82 -17.42
CA CYS A 189 -10.84 16.00 -17.55
C CYS A 189 -9.74 16.74 -18.34
N GLU A 190 -10.04 17.23 -19.55
CA GLU A 190 -9.08 17.94 -20.40
C GLU A 190 -8.52 19.23 -19.76
N ARG A 191 -9.28 19.88 -18.89
CA ARG A 191 -8.80 21.05 -18.13
C ARG A 191 -7.93 20.67 -16.94
N ALA A 192 -8.07 19.49 -16.40
CA ALA A 192 -7.38 19.04 -15.20
C ALA A 192 -6.08 18.30 -15.50
N THR A 193 -5.99 17.66 -16.67
CA THR A 193 -4.76 17.00 -17.15
C THR A 193 -3.82 18.03 -17.76
N PRO A 194 -2.52 18.00 -17.39
CA PRO A 194 -1.52 18.96 -17.89
C PRO A 194 -1.24 18.80 -19.39
#